data_e2b770198df3b2a5d25e7b000af15b9d
#
_entry.id   e2b770198df3b2a5d25e7b000af15b9d
#
_cell.length_a   1.000
_cell.length_b   1.000
_cell.length_c   1.000
_cell.angle_alpha   90.00
_cell.angle_beta   90.00
_cell.angle_gamma   90.00
#
_symmetry.space_group_name_H-M   'P 1'
#
loop_
_entity.id
_entity.type
_entity.pdbx_description
1 polymer ?
#
loop_
_entity_poly.entity_id
_entity_poly.type
_entity_poly.pdbx_seq_one_letter_code
_entity_poly.pdbx_strand_id
1 'polypeptide(L)'
;MRKFDSKAGLLRFALPCTKLTVLSIAILICNTLIYCLLPIFGGDNHFHHLYHLLIIILFIYISGGVLLITAIILFFVQSKASKIKYMICKGLFSYAYGNPLHLKDGELLPKVKCSEIDGGKFVLTVYTANVPVEEVQNLSANISAILNRKLERYAVTIANADIAFNYVKFTIEDVMIDKSYHFTDVNKMKTDRPINIMIQKDTHIDLTTSGSMLVAGKTRSGKTTGIISILTQVLLQGRDEFGSNVTIIDPKRAELSVLPHTVTVDNDGEATAILQALKSFAQIMTERQEYLNQLSIQYGDAMHWWDFDMRPCFLFIDEYVACRSLFPKKAEKNSDYCLATFDALIKKIVTMGASGGSFVIISIAEASVDEGGLPTMLKNAMSTKILFRPTLTEGRLMWNSEKLKTFPERVYKQGDAWFSSTDGIHDDVSFVHFPYMDFPVYKELGRLLKEYYL
;
A
#
# COMPACT_ATOMS: atom_id res chain seq x y z
N MET A 1 7.41 30.26 -14.88
CA MET A 1 6.51 29.66 -13.86
C MET A 1 5.25 30.51 -13.76
N ARG A 2 4.08 29.86 -13.53
CA ARG A 2 2.81 30.60 -13.34
C ARG A 2 2.73 31.06 -11.89
N LYS A 3 2.23 32.29 -11.68
CA LYS A 3 1.97 32.84 -10.35
C LYS A 3 0.53 32.56 -9.92
N PHE A 4 0.30 32.38 -8.63
CA PHE A 4 -1.04 32.29 -8.07
C PHE A 4 -1.74 33.64 -8.20
N ASP A 5 -3.02 33.60 -8.49
CA ASP A 5 -3.88 34.79 -8.60
C ASP A 5 -5.28 34.35 -8.13
N SER A 6 -5.71 34.87 -7.00
CA SER A 6 -7.01 34.55 -6.40
C SER A 6 -8.20 34.97 -7.29
N LYS A 7 -7.98 35.95 -8.19
CA LYS A 7 -8.98 36.43 -9.15
C LYS A 7 -8.96 35.70 -10.49
N ALA A 8 -8.00 34.79 -10.70
CA ALA A 8 -7.87 34.03 -11.93
C ALA A 8 -9.07 33.12 -12.16
N GLY A 9 -9.71 33.26 -13.28
CA GLY A 9 -10.87 32.45 -13.69
C GLY A 9 -10.46 31.00 -14.05
N LEU A 10 -11.48 30.16 -14.22
CA LEU A 10 -11.32 28.73 -14.55
C LEU A 10 -10.57 28.47 -15.87
N LEU A 11 -10.57 29.41 -16.80
CA LEU A 11 -9.84 29.34 -18.08
C LEU A 11 -8.34 29.15 -17.91
N ARG A 12 -7.76 29.58 -16.77
CA ARG A 12 -6.34 29.36 -16.45
C ARG A 12 -5.94 27.88 -16.48
N PHE A 13 -6.84 27.01 -16.05
CA PHE A 13 -6.64 25.57 -15.98
C PHE A 13 -7.39 24.80 -17.06
N ALA A 14 -7.96 25.53 -18.06
CA ALA A 14 -8.66 24.87 -19.15
C ALA A 14 -7.75 23.87 -19.88
N LEU A 15 -8.32 22.76 -20.28
CA LEU A 15 -7.64 21.76 -21.09
C LEU A 15 -7.18 22.35 -22.40
N PRO A 16 -6.07 21.90 -23.00
CA PRO A 16 -5.61 22.40 -24.30
C PRO A 16 -6.70 22.36 -25.37
N CYS A 17 -7.50 21.30 -25.41
CA CYS A 17 -8.63 21.17 -26.33
C CYS A 17 -9.71 22.24 -26.13
N THR A 18 -10.05 22.59 -24.87
CA THR A 18 -11.04 23.63 -24.60
C THR A 18 -10.53 25.02 -24.98
N LYS A 19 -9.21 25.27 -24.81
CA LYS A 19 -8.58 26.51 -25.27
C LYS A 19 -8.61 26.63 -26.79
N LEU A 20 -8.32 25.52 -27.48
CA LEU A 20 -8.36 25.46 -28.94
C LEU A 20 -9.79 25.66 -29.46
N THR A 21 -10.79 25.08 -28.77
CA THR A 21 -12.21 25.29 -29.09
C THR A 21 -12.64 26.77 -28.94
N VAL A 22 -12.25 27.39 -27.82
CA VAL A 22 -12.54 28.80 -27.57
C VAL A 22 -11.89 29.69 -28.65
N LEU A 23 -10.64 29.41 -29.03
CA LEU A 23 -9.92 30.11 -30.06
C LEU A 23 -10.60 29.97 -31.43
N SER A 24 -11.00 28.77 -31.82
CA SER A 24 -11.68 28.53 -33.10
C SER A 24 -13.05 29.21 -33.17
N ILE A 25 -13.82 29.19 -32.08
CA ILE A 25 -15.10 29.92 -32.01
C ILE A 25 -14.87 31.42 -32.13
N ALA A 26 -13.86 32.00 -31.46
CA ALA A 26 -13.52 33.40 -31.55
C ALA A 26 -13.14 33.81 -33.00
N ILE A 27 -12.34 32.98 -33.69
CA ILE A 27 -11.97 33.19 -35.10
C ILE A 27 -13.22 33.17 -35.98
N LEU A 28 -14.12 32.22 -35.78
CA LEU A 28 -15.37 32.14 -36.57
C LEU A 28 -16.28 33.37 -36.34
N ILE A 29 -16.42 33.83 -35.09
CA ILE A 29 -17.20 35.01 -34.74
C ILE A 29 -16.58 36.27 -35.39
N CYS A 30 -15.26 36.47 -35.27
CA CYS A 30 -14.57 37.61 -35.88
C CYS A 30 -14.75 37.62 -37.39
N ASN A 31 -14.66 36.48 -38.08
CA ASN A 31 -14.88 36.36 -39.50
C ASN A 31 -16.32 36.69 -39.91
N THR A 32 -17.30 36.21 -39.13
CA THR A 32 -18.71 36.54 -39.37
C THR A 32 -18.94 38.03 -39.26
N LEU A 33 -18.38 38.70 -38.26
CA LEU A 33 -18.45 40.15 -38.11
C LEU A 33 -17.81 40.91 -39.28
N ILE A 34 -16.61 40.49 -39.73
CA ILE A 34 -15.93 41.06 -40.88
C ILE A 34 -16.80 40.91 -42.14
N TYR A 35 -17.37 39.72 -42.37
CA TYR A 35 -18.25 39.46 -43.50
C TYR A 35 -19.50 40.35 -43.49
N CYS A 36 -20.14 40.56 -42.35
CA CYS A 36 -21.30 41.41 -42.20
C CYS A 36 -20.97 42.92 -42.39
N LEU A 37 -19.75 43.34 -42.10
CA LEU A 37 -19.33 44.74 -42.22
C LEU A 37 -18.82 45.11 -43.63
N LEU A 38 -18.41 44.13 -44.44
CA LEU A 38 -17.89 44.33 -45.80
C LEU A 38 -18.81 45.11 -46.71
N PRO A 39 -20.15 44.88 -46.75
CA PRO A 39 -21.04 45.62 -47.59
C PRO A 39 -21.13 47.13 -47.26
N ILE A 40 -20.76 47.57 -46.07
CA ILE A 40 -20.87 48.95 -45.58
C ILE A 40 -19.73 49.82 -46.12
N PHE A 41 -18.58 49.18 -46.52
CA PHE A 41 -17.38 49.90 -46.98
C PHE A 41 -17.08 49.82 -48.48
N GLY A 42 -17.94 49.25 -49.29
CA GLY A 42 -17.72 49.01 -50.73
C GLY A 42 -18.14 50.18 -51.68
N GLY A 43 -17.16 50.80 -52.31
CA GLY A 43 -17.34 51.68 -53.44
C GLY A 43 -16.91 51.01 -54.77
N ASP A 44 -17.42 51.58 -55.96
CA ASP A 44 -17.52 50.91 -57.26
C ASP A 44 -16.27 50.40 -58.00
N ASN A 45 -15.07 50.48 -57.44
CA ASN A 45 -13.82 50.03 -58.11
C ASN A 45 -13.15 48.78 -57.48
N HIS A 46 -13.90 47.99 -56.78
CA HIS A 46 -13.27 46.97 -55.89
C HIS A 46 -13.61 45.51 -56.19
N PHE A 47 -14.14 45.11 -57.34
CA PHE A 47 -14.49 43.70 -57.60
C PHE A 47 -13.29 42.71 -57.41
N HIS A 48 -12.09 43.12 -57.82
CA HIS A 48 -10.91 42.29 -57.64
C HIS A 48 -10.48 42.19 -56.18
N HIS A 49 -10.51 43.28 -55.44
CA HIS A 49 -10.19 43.29 -54.00
C HIS A 49 -11.25 42.53 -53.18
N LEU A 50 -12.52 42.65 -53.58
CA LEU A 50 -13.61 41.90 -52.93
C LEU A 50 -13.49 40.44 -53.14
N TYR A 51 -13.09 39.97 -54.32
CA TYR A 51 -12.85 38.53 -54.56
C TYR A 51 -11.71 37.98 -53.76
N HIS A 52 -10.56 38.65 -53.66
CA HIS A 52 -9.46 38.26 -52.80
C HIS A 52 -9.82 38.27 -51.34
N LEU A 53 -10.58 39.22 -50.86
CA LEU A 53 -11.06 39.31 -49.50
C LEU A 53 -12.01 38.14 -49.15
N LEU A 54 -12.92 37.78 -50.07
CA LEU A 54 -13.81 36.63 -49.91
C LEU A 54 -13.03 35.31 -49.83
N ILE A 55 -11.96 35.15 -50.63
CA ILE A 55 -11.10 33.98 -50.55
C ILE A 55 -10.38 33.90 -49.20
N ILE A 56 -9.86 35.00 -48.68
CA ILE A 56 -9.21 35.08 -47.36
C ILE A 56 -10.21 34.73 -46.27
N ILE A 57 -11.43 35.29 -46.32
CA ILE A 57 -12.48 34.99 -45.34
C ILE A 57 -12.84 33.49 -45.38
N LEU A 58 -13.01 32.92 -46.57
CA LEU A 58 -13.29 31.49 -46.75
C LEU A 58 -12.17 30.62 -46.18
N PHE A 59 -10.90 30.98 -46.41
CA PHE A 59 -9.75 30.27 -45.89
C PHE A 59 -9.70 30.30 -44.34
N ILE A 60 -10.05 31.44 -43.73
CA ILE A 60 -10.13 31.59 -42.27
C ILE A 60 -11.30 30.78 -41.71
N TYR A 61 -12.46 30.68 -42.38
CA TYR A 61 -13.56 29.81 -41.96
C TYR A 61 -13.15 28.32 -42.00
N ILE A 62 -12.49 27.88 -43.07
CA ILE A 62 -12.02 26.52 -43.22
C ILE A 62 -10.99 26.20 -42.11
N SER A 63 -10.04 27.10 -41.85
CA SER A 63 -9.03 26.91 -40.79
C SER A 63 -9.65 26.87 -39.40
N GLY A 64 -10.62 27.72 -39.11
CA GLY A 64 -11.40 27.72 -37.86
C GLY A 64 -12.18 26.41 -37.67
N GLY A 65 -12.81 25.92 -38.75
CA GLY A 65 -13.50 24.64 -38.76
C GLY A 65 -12.57 23.43 -38.50
N VAL A 66 -11.40 23.42 -39.14
CA VAL A 66 -10.36 22.38 -38.91
C VAL A 66 -9.88 22.41 -37.46
N LEU A 67 -9.61 23.58 -36.90
CA LEU A 67 -9.22 23.75 -35.49
C LEU A 67 -10.31 23.26 -34.55
N LEU A 68 -11.58 23.52 -34.84
CA LEU A 68 -12.70 23.04 -34.02
C LEU A 68 -12.80 21.51 -34.05
N ILE A 69 -12.73 20.91 -35.24
CA ILE A 69 -12.76 19.46 -35.42
C ILE A 69 -11.59 18.82 -34.69
N THR A 70 -10.38 19.38 -34.81
CA THR A 70 -9.17 18.90 -34.11
C THR A 70 -9.36 19.01 -32.60
N ALA A 71 -9.94 20.08 -32.09
CA ALA A 71 -10.23 20.24 -30.67
C ALA A 71 -11.23 19.20 -30.15
N ILE A 72 -12.26 18.89 -30.94
CA ILE A 72 -13.26 17.86 -30.62
C ILE A 72 -12.58 16.46 -30.57
N ILE A 73 -11.78 16.14 -31.58
CA ILE A 73 -11.04 14.88 -31.64
C ILE A 73 -10.11 14.77 -30.40
N LEU A 74 -9.31 15.79 -30.10
CA LEU A 74 -8.44 15.82 -28.94
C LEU A 74 -9.22 15.68 -27.62
N PHE A 75 -10.43 16.22 -27.54
CA PHE A 75 -11.29 16.06 -26.37
C PHE A 75 -11.69 14.60 -26.12
N PHE A 76 -12.05 13.86 -27.16
CA PHE A 76 -12.42 12.45 -27.05
C PHE A 76 -11.20 11.53 -26.82
N VAL A 77 -10.04 11.87 -27.39
CA VAL A 77 -8.81 11.07 -27.28
C VAL A 77 -8.03 11.38 -25.98
N GLN A 78 -8.44 12.38 -25.21
CA GLN A 78 -7.69 12.83 -24.04
C GLN A 78 -7.57 11.75 -22.98
N SER A 79 -6.30 11.48 -22.54
CA SER A 79 -6.00 10.47 -21.51
C SER A 79 -6.65 10.79 -20.16
N LYS A 80 -7.00 9.73 -19.39
CA LYS A 80 -7.49 9.86 -18.01
C LYS A 80 -6.53 10.69 -17.15
N ALA A 81 -5.21 10.48 -17.27
CA ALA A 81 -4.19 11.23 -16.56
C ALA A 81 -4.30 12.76 -16.78
N SER A 82 -4.56 13.20 -18.01
CA SER A 82 -4.77 14.61 -18.32
C SER A 82 -6.04 15.17 -17.67
N LYS A 83 -7.11 14.38 -17.64
CA LYS A 83 -8.37 14.75 -16.97
C LYS A 83 -8.18 14.88 -15.45
N ILE A 84 -7.51 13.90 -14.83
CA ILE A 84 -7.16 13.92 -13.39
C ILE A 84 -6.34 15.17 -13.08
N LYS A 85 -5.24 15.41 -13.82
CA LYS A 85 -4.42 16.60 -13.65
C LYS A 85 -5.22 17.90 -13.73
N TYR A 86 -6.09 18.02 -14.73
CA TYR A 86 -6.95 19.19 -14.88
C TYR A 86 -7.88 19.40 -13.69
N MET A 87 -8.57 18.33 -13.25
CA MET A 87 -9.48 18.39 -12.10
C MET A 87 -8.76 18.84 -10.84
N ILE A 88 -7.58 18.28 -10.58
CA ILE A 88 -6.79 18.58 -9.40
C ILE A 88 -6.26 20.02 -9.47
N CYS A 89 -5.67 20.46 -10.58
CA CYS A 89 -5.23 21.85 -10.72
C CYS A 89 -6.38 22.83 -10.54
N LYS A 90 -7.56 22.51 -11.09
CA LYS A 90 -8.76 23.33 -10.93
C LYS A 90 -9.24 23.35 -9.48
N GLY A 91 -9.24 22.20 -8.79
CA GLY A 91 -9.69 22.08 -7.42
C GLY A 91 -8.75 22.71 -6.40
N LEU A 92 -7.43 22.58 -6.59
CA LEU A 92 -6.44 23.11 -5.66
C LEU A 92 -6.15 24.60 -5.84
N PHE A 93 -6.18 25.10 -7.09
CA PHE A 93 -5.62 26.41 -7.42
C PHE A 93 -6.59 27.41 -8.08
N SER A 94 -7.88 27.06 -8.18
CA SER A 94 -8.91 27.98 -8.67
C SER A 94 -9.57 28.69 -7.48
N TYR A 95 -9.78 29.98 -7.62
CA TYR A 95 -10.50 30.77 -6.60
C TYR A 95 -11.88 30.20 -6.23
N ALA A 96 -12.55 29.55 -7.18
CA ALA A 96 -13.88 28.96 -6.98
C ALA A 96 -13.90 27.75 -6.01
N TYR A 97 -12.73 27.16 -5.71
CA TYR A 97 -12.60 25.94 -4.90
C TYR A 97 -11.73 26.14 -3.65
N GLY A 98 -11.29 27.37 -3.41
CA GLY A 98 -10.39 27.69 -2.32
C GLY A 98 -8.91 27.49 -2.66
N ASN A 99 -8.09 27.61 -1.63
CA ASN A 99 -6.63 27.56 -1.74
C ASN A 99 -6.08 26.76 -0.53
N PRO A 100 -6.06 25.42 -0.58
CA PRO A 100 -5.66 24.58 0.55
C PRO A 100 -4.18 24.72 0.92
N LEU A 101 -3.35 25.32 0.07
CA LEU A 101 -1.94 25.61 0.34
C LEU A 101 -1.70 27.05 0.83
N HIS A 102 -2.75 27.81 1.12
CA HIS A 102 -2.67 29.19 1.62
C HIS A 102 -1.77 30.13 0.78
N LEU A 103 -1.64 29.86 -0.53
CA LEU A 103 -0.85 30.68 -1.44
C LEU A 103 -1.37 32.11 -1.50
N LYS A 104 -0.47 33.09 -1.49
CA LYS A 104 -0.77 34.50 -1.67
C LYS A 104 -0.69 34.89 -3.14
N ASP A 105 -1.41 35.96 -3.52
CA ASP A 105 -1.34 36.49 -4.87
C ASP A 105 0.10 36.89 -5.22
N GLY A 106 0.54 36.44 -6.40
CA GLY A 106 1.89 36.64 -6.87
C GLY A 106 2.90 35.55 -6.52
N GLU A 107 2.61 34.64 -5.60
CA GLU A 107 3.45 33.49 -5.30
C GLU A 107 3.49 32.48 -6.45
N LEU A 108 4.56 31.66 -6.46
CA LEU A 108 4.74 30.64 -7.50
C LEU A 108 3.71 29.51 -7.32
N LEU A 109 3.01 29.21 -8.40
CA LEU A 109 2.06 28.12 -8.44
C LEU A 109 2.81 26.78 -8.51
N PRO A 110 2.54 25.83 -7.60
CA PRO A 110 3.09 24.48 -7.67
C PRO A 110 2.83 23.83 -9.05
N LYS A 111 3.88 23.24 -9.62
CA LYS A 111 3.77 22.49 -10.88
C LYS A 111 3.17 21.14 -10.59
N VAL A 112 2.22 20.70 -11.40
CA VAL A 112 1.57 19.40 -11.27
C VAL A 112 1.79 18.60 -12.55
N LYS A 113 2.21 17.32 -12.38
CA LYS A 113 2.28 16.34 -13.46
C LYS A 113 1.40 15.15 -13.06
N CYS A 114 0.83 14.46 -14.04
CA CYS A 114 0.11 13.21 -13.83
C CYS A 114 0.45 12.26 -14.97
N SER A 115 0.79 11.03 -14.63
CA SER A 115 1.06 9.93 -15.56
C SER A 115 0.33 8.68 -15.11
N GLU A 116 -0.09 7.87 -16.05
CA GLU A 116 -0.55 6.52 -15.81
C GLU A 116 0.67 5.60 -15.74
N ILE A 117 0.73 4.71 -14.74
CA ILE A 117 1.84 3.79 -14.58
C ILE A 117 1.41 2.41 -15.05
N ASP A 118 0.30 1.88 -14.55
CA ASP A 118 -0.12 0.51 -14.84
C ASP A 118 -1.62 0.34 -14.56
N GLY A 119 -2.35 -0.33 -15.46
CA GLY A 119 -3.68 -0.87 -15.24
C GLY A 119 -4.74 0.03 -14.59
N GLY A 120 -4.62 1.37 -14.70
CA GLY A 120 -5.53 2.31 -14.05
C GLY A 120 -5.00 2.93 -12.75
N LYS A 121 -3.73 2.72 -12.41
CA LYS A 121 -3.00 3.46 -11.38
C LYS A 121 -2.39 4.74 -11.97
N PHE A 122 -2.54 5.85 -11.27
CA PHE A 122 -1.99 7.15 -11.70
C PHE A 122 -1.04 7.69 -10.65
N VAL A 123 0.07 8.27 -11.10
CA VAL A 123 0.96 9.04 -10.23
C VAL A 123 0.82 10.52 -10.53
N LEU A 124 0.39 11.25 -9.50
CA LEU A 124 0.32 12.68 -9.50
C LEU A 124 1.54 13.24 -8.76
N THR A 125 2.38 13.99 -9.46
CA THR A 125 3.54 14.67 -8.86
C THR A 125 3.21 16.13 -8.67
N VAL A 126 3.23 16.61 -7.43
CA VAL A 126 3.04 18.01 -7.08
C VAL A 126 4.38 18.56 -6.59
N TYR A 127 4.93 19.56 -7.31
CA TYR A 127 6.20 20.20 -6.93
C TYR A 127 5.95 21.21 -5.81
N THR A 128 6.82 21.23 -4.82
CA THR A 128 6.67 22.04 -3.62
C THR A 128 6.74 23.55 -3.88
N ALA A 129 7.50 23.98 -4.91
CA ALA A 129 7.78 25.40 -5.15
C ALA A 129 8.32 26.08 -3.86
N ASN A 130 7.56 27.00 -3.26
CA ASN A 130 7.91 27.66 -1.99
C ASN A 130 7.06 27.17 -0.80
N VAL A 131 6.30 26.07 -0.99
CA VAL A 131 5.43 25.50 0.04
C VAL A 131 6.19 24.40 0.78
N PRO A 132 6.12 24.31 2.11
CA PRO A 132 6.68 23.20 2.87
C PRO A 132 6.16 21.84 2.35
N VAL A 133 7.04 20.85 2.27
CA VAL A 133 6.70 19.51 1.74
C VAL A 133 5.56 18.86 2.53
N GLU A 134 5.52 19.07 3.83
CA GLU A 134 4.48 18.54 4.72
C GLU A 134 3.08 19.08 4.36
N GLU A 135 2.97 20.36 4.03
CA GLU A 135 1.70 20.93 3.58
C GLU A 135 1.25 20.33 2.25
N VAL A 136 2.19 20.05 1.35
CA VAL A 136 1.89 19.35 0.10
C VAL A 136 1.45 17.91 0.36
N GLN A 137 2.10 17.19 1.26
CA GLN A 137 1.70 15.81 1.64
C GLN A 137 0.27 15.77 2.21
N ASN A 138 -0.10 16.77 3.00
CA ASN A 138 -1.43 16.88 3.60
C ASN A 138 -2.56 17.09 2.57
N LEU A 139 -2.25 17.32 1.29
CA LEU A 139 -3.26 17.45 0.22
C LEU A 139 -3.96 16.13 -0.15
N SER A 140 -3.57 14.98 0.37
CA SER A 140 -4.14 13.68 0.00
C SER A 140 -5.66 13.62 0.13
N ALA A 141 -6.22 14.14 1.22
CA ALA A 141 -7.66 14.21 1.45
C ALA A 141 -8.35 15.19 0.47
N ASN A 142 -7.74 16.35 0.22
CA ASN A 142 -8.25 17.36 -0.70
C ASN A 142 -8.26 16.82 -2.15
N ILE A 143 -7.19 16.13 -2.56
CA ILE A 143 -7.08 15.51 -3.89
C ILE A 143 -8.16 14.45 -4.05
N SER A 144 -8.34 13.57 -3.08
CA SER A 144 -9.39 12.53 -3.10
C SER A 144 -10.80 13.14 -3.16
N ALA A 145 -11.06 14.20 -2.39
CA ALA A 145 -12.34 14.91 -2.43
C ALA A 145 -12.62 15.60 -3.78
N ILE A 146 -11.59 16.13 -4.43
CA ILE A 146 -11.71 16.72 -5.78
C ILE A 146 -12.05 15.63 -6.81
N LEU A 147 -11.46 14.45 -6.69
CA LEU A 147 -11.72 13.31 -7.59
C LEU A 147 -13.15 12.78 -7.44
N ASN A 148 -13.71 12.75 -6.23
CA ASN A 148 -15.07 12.26 -5.94
C ASN A 148 -16.18 12.89 -6.79
N ARG A 149 -15.97 14.04 -7.40
CA ARG A 149 -16.99 14.70 -8.25
C ARG A 149 -17.25 14.00 -9.59
N LYS A 150 -16.23 13.35 -10.18
CA LYS A 150 -16.31 12.74 -11.52
C LYS A 150 -15.63 11.39 -11.60
N LEU A 151 -14.85 11.04 -10.60
CA LEU A 151 -14.07 9.80 -10.49
C LEU A 151 -14.24 9.26 -9.06
N GLU A 152 -15.49 9.02 -8.65
CA GLU A 152 -15.90 8.63 -7.30
C GLU A 152 -15.18 7.39 -6.75
N ARG A 153 -14.64 6.57 -7.65
CA ARG A 153 -13.92 5.34 -7.31
C ARG A 153 -12.42 5.55 -7.08
N TYR A 154 -11.89 6.76 -7.42
CA TYR A 154 -10.47 7.03 -7.32
C TYR A 154 -10.14 7.83 -6.08
N ALA A 155 -9.12 7.39 -5.35
CA ALA A 155 -8.60 8.10 -4.18
C ALA A 155 -7.07 8.02 -4.15
N VAL A 156 -6.45 8.90 -3.36
CA VAL A 156 -5.03 8.82 -3.03
C VAL A 156 -4.82 7.68 -2.05
N THR A 157 -3.93 6.74 -2.38
CA THR A 157 -3.57 5.60 -1.54
C THR A 157 -2.20 5.77 -0.88
N ILE A 158 -1.26 6.45 -1.55
CA ILE A 158 0.10 6.67 -1.07
C ILE A 158 0.51 8.11 -1.38
N ALA A 159 1.28 8.74 -0.47
CA ALA A 159 1.85 10.08 -0.65
C ALA A 159 3.30 10.11 -0.19
N ASN A 160 4.25 10.06 -1.12
CA ASN A 160 5.68 10.00 -0.86
C ASN A 160 6.37 11.31 -1.24
N ALA A 161 7.15 11.87 -0.30
CA ALA A 161 8.02 13.00 -0.58
C ALA A 161 9.29 12.55 -1.31
N ASP A 162 9.84 13.43 -2.15
CA ASP A 162 11.18 13.28 -2.72
C ASP A 162 12.26 13.45 -1.64
N ILE A 163 13.39 12.75 -1.80
CA ILE A 163 14.54 12.84 -0.87
C ILE A 163 15.05 14.29 -0.71
N ALA A 164 15.01 15.06 -1.78
CA ALA A 164 15.42 16.48 -1.77
C ALA A 164 14.23 17.44 -1.49
N PHE A 165 13.07 16.91 -1.10
CA PHE A 165 11.85 17.66 -0.80
C PHE A 165 11.35 18.57 -1.94
N ASN A 166 11.72 18.27 -3.19
CA ASN A 166 11.31 19.07 -4.36
C ASN A 166 9.87 18.82 -4.80
N TYR A 167 9.33 17.65 -4.50
CA TYR A 167 7.97 17.25 -4.88
C TYR A 167 7.41 16.15 -3.97
N VAL A 168 6.09 15.99 -4.04
CA VAL A 168 5.38 14.85 -3.46
C VAL A 168 4.72 14.07 -4.58
N LYS A 169 4.87 12.75 -4.58
CA LYS A 169 4.18 11.82 -5.46
C LYS A 169 2.96 11.25 -4.74
N PHE A 170 1.79 11.41 -5.33
CA PHE A 170 0.55 10.81 -4.88
C PHE A 170 0.17 9.68 -5.82
N THR A 171 0.05 8.48 -5.30
CA THR A 171 -0.51 7.35 -6.03
C THR A 171 -2.03 7.41 -5.94
N ILE A 172 -2.71 7.44 -7.09
CA ILE A 172 -4.16 7.52 -7.20
C ILE A 172 -4.64 6.21 -7.83
N GLU A 173 -5.51 5.50 -7.13
CA GLU A 173 -6.03 4.20 -7.55
C GLU A 173 -7.56 4.14 -7.47
N ASP A 174 -8.16 3.24 -8.23
CA ASP A 174 -9.55 2.85 -8.06
C ASP A 174 -9.67 1.98 -6.81
N VAL A 175 -10.14 2.57 -5.72
CA VAL A 175 -10.26 1.90 -4.41
C VAL A 175 -11.46 0.96 -4.30
N MET A 176 -12.28 0.87 -5.36
CA MET A 176 -13.42 -0.04 -5.42
C MET A 176 -13.10 -1.33 -6.18
N ILE A 177 -11.91 -1.44 -6.79
CA ILE A 177 -11.46 -2.69 -7.39
C ILE A 177 -11.15 -3.68 -6.28
N ASP A 178 -11.84 -4.82 -6.32
CA ASP A 178 -11.54 -5.94 -5.44
C ASP A 178 -10.25 -6.63 -5.91
N LYS A 179 -9.18 -6.41 -5.15
CA LYS A 179 -7.87 -7.02 -5.36
C LYS A 179 -7.69 -8.32 -4.57
N SER A 180 -8.69 -8.72 -3.79
CA SER A 180 -8.61 -9.94 -2.98
C SER A 180 -8.48 -11.19 -3.85
N TYR A 181 -7.79 -12.19 -3.31
CA TYR A 181 -7.84 -13.54 -3.84
C TYR A 181 -9.08 -14.25 -3.31
N HIS A 182 -9.75 -14.98 -4.17
CA HIS A 182 -10.84 -15.90 -3.82
C HIS A 182 -10.40 -17.32 -4.16
N PHE A 183 -10.07 -18.11 -3.14
CA PHE A 183 -9.62 -19.48 -3.29
C PHE A 183 -10.73 -20.48 -2.94
N THR A 184 -11.13 -21.28 -3.90
CA THR A 184 -12.04 -22.41 -3.73
C THR A 184 -11.32 -23.74 -3.55
N ASP A 185 -10.01 -23.75 -3.75
CA ASP A 185 -9.11 -24.89 -3.63
C ASP A 185 -7.84 -24.48 -2.90
N VAL A 186 -7.48 -25.19 -1.86
CA VAL A 186 -6.30 -24.90 -1.02
C VAL A 186 -5.01 -24.93 -1.83
N ASN A 187 -4.87 -25.84 -2.81
CA ASN A 187 -3.63 -25.97 -3.59
C ASN A 187 -3.32 -24.73 -4.46
N LYS A 188 -4.34 -23.93 -4.80
CA LYS A 188 -4.17 -22.67 -5.52
C LYS A 188 -3.51 -21.56 -4.66
N MET A 189 -3.38 -21.78 -3.35
CA MET A 189 -2.68 -20.89 -2.44
C MET A 189 -1.17 -21.12 -2.44
N LYS A 190 -0.66 -22.16 -3.13
CA LYS A 190 0.77 -22.38 -3.28
C LYS A 190 1.38 -21.27 -4.13
N THR A 191 2.42 -20.63 -3.61
CA THR A 191 3.20 -19.63 -4.35
C THR A 191 4.27 -20.30 -5.21
N ASP A 192 4.64 -19.67 -6.31
CA ASP A 192 5.68 -20.19 -7.22
C ASP A 192 7.06 -20.25 -6.54
N ARG A 193 7.29 -19.37 -5.58
CA ARG A 193 8.54 -19.30 -4.82
C ARG A 193 8.27 -19.35 -3.33
N PRO A 194 9.01 -20.17 -2.56
CA PRO A 194 8.80 -20.33 -1.09
C PRO A 194 9.09 -19.05 -0.30
N ILE A 195 9.76 -18.08 -0.90
CA ILE A 195 10.07 -16.79 -0.29
C ILE A 195 8.91 -15.79 -0.36
N ASN A 196 7.86 -16.08 -1.12
CA ASN A 196 6.74 -15.17 -1.33
C ASN A 196 5.48 -15.62 -0.60
N ILE A 197 4.82 -14.69 0.09
CA ILE A 197 3.50 -14.90 0.70
C ILE A 197 2.52 -13.93 0.03
N MET A 198 1.49 -14.46 -0.63
CA MET A 198 0.45 -13.67 -1.28
C MET A 198 -0.49 -13.05 -0.25
N ILE A 199 -0.72 -11.74 -0.37
CA ILE A 199 -1.75 -11.03 0.40
C ILE A 199 -2.94 -10.68 -0.51
N GLN A 200 -2.69 -10.02 -1.62
CA GLN A 200 -3.67 -9.70 -2.66
C GLN A 200 -3.01 -9.70 -4.03
N LYS A 201 -3.78 -9.56 -5.11
CA LYS A 201 -3.32 -9.74 -6.50
C LYS A 201 -2.09 -8.93 -6.90
N ASP A 202 -1.85 -7.80 -6.26
CA ASP A 202 -0.72 -6.89 -6.55
C ASP A 202 0.20 -6.68 -5.34
N THR A 203 0.02 -7.46 -4.28
CA THR A 203 0.80 -7.31 -3.03
C THR A 203 1.17 -8.68 -2.47
N HIS A 204 2.44 -8.89 -2.24
CA HIS A 204 2.99 -10.06 -1.57
C HIS A 204 4.07 -9.64 -0.56
N ILE A 205 4.35 -10.50 0.40
CA ILE A 205 5.49 -10.33 1.30
C ILE A 205 6.65 -11.11 0.70
N ASP A 206 7.79 -10.44 0.50
CA ASP A 206 9.04 -11.07 0.11
C ASP A 206 9.88 -11.32 1.36
N LEU A 207 10.09 -12.58 1.71
CA LEU A 207 10.82 -13.01 2.91
C LEU A 207 12.34 -12.79 2.82
N THR A 208 12.86 -12.43 1.65
CA THR A 208 14.28 -12.08 1.49
C THR A 208 14.58 -10.68 2.00
N THR A 209 13.61 -9.79 1.95
CA THR A 209 13.72 -8.37 2.32
C THR A 209 12.87 -7.99 3.54
N SER A 210 11.89 -8.83 3.88
CA SER A 210 11.04 -8.70 5.04
C SER A 210 11.11 -9.97 5.90
N GLY A 211 10.63 -9.89 7.11
CA GLY A 211 10.84 -11.01 8.04
C GLY A 211 9.65 -11.20 8.98
N SER A 212 9.94 -11.17 10.27
CA SER A 212 8.94 -11.40 11.30
C SER A 212 7.79 -10.40 11.24
N MET A 213 6.57 -10.87 11.54
CA MET A 213 5.34 -10.16 11.30
C MET A 213 4.58 -9.88 12.59
N LEU A 214 4.11 -8.66 12.74
CA LEU A 214 3.17 -8.25 13.77
C LEU A 214 1.77 -8.14 13.19
N VAL A 215 0.85 -8.95 13.69
CA VAL A 215 -0.54 -8.98 13.25
C VAL A 215 -1.43 -8.51 14.39
N ALA A 216 -2.09 -7.38 14.23
CA ALA A 216 -3.00 -6.82 15.22
C ALA A 216 -4.44 -6.76 14.69
N GLY A 217 -5.40 -6.74 15.59
CA GLY A 217 -6.80 -6.53 15.24
C GLY A 217 -7.75 -7.11 16.26
N LYS A 218 -8.88 -6.43 16.46
CA LYS A 218 -9.93 -6.81 17.40
C LYS A 218 -10.58 -8.14 17.01
N THR A 219 -11.26 -8.73 17.96
CA THR A 219 -12.06 -9.94 17.73
C THR A 219 -12.99 -9.75 16.51
N ARG A 220 -13.08 -10.77 15.67
CA ARG A 220 -13.90 -10.78 14.42
C ARG A 220 -13.44 -9.77 13.35
N SER A 221 -12.21 -9.30 13.42
CA SER A 221 -11.64 -8.44 12.37
C SER A 221 -11.18 -9.19 11.12
N GLY A 222 -11.00 -10.50 11.19
CA GLY A 222 -10.38 -11.35 10.16
C GLY A 222 -8.91 -11.69 10.45
N LYS A 223 -8.40 -11.31 11.64
CA LYS A 223 -7.01 -11.58 12.07
C LYS A 223 -6.64 -13.06 11.96
N THR A 224 -7.42 -13.94 12.60
CA THR A 224 -7.17 -15.41 12.56
C THR A 224 -7.23 -15.93 11.13
N THR A 225 -8.19 -15.48 10.32
CA THR A 225 -8.28 -15.85 8.90
C THR A 225 -7.06 -15.42 8.10
N GLY A 226 -6.53 -14.23 8.37
CA GLY A 226 -5.29 -13.74 7.75
C GLY A 226 -4.07 -14.58 8.16
N ILE A 227 -3.92 -14.92 9.43
CA ILE A 227 -2.85 -15.80 9.94
C ILE A 227 -2.96 -17.19 9.31
N ILE A 228 -4.15 -17.75 9.26
CA ILE A 228 -4.42 -19.04 8.60
C ILE A 228 -4.08 -19.00 7.10
N SER A 229 -4.36 -17.92 6.42
CA SER A 229 -3.97 -17.74 5.02
C SER A 229 -2.45 -17.81 4.83
N ILE A 230 -1.68 -17.17 5.72
CA ILE A 230 -0.22 -17.24 5.69
C ILE A 230 0.27 -18.66 6.02
N LEU A 231 -0.26 -19.24 7.09
CA LEU A 231 0.07 -20.61 7.51
C LEU A 231 -0.18 -21.63 6.38
N THR A 232 -1.30 -21.54 5.71
CA THR A 232 -1.65 -22.41 4.59
C THR A 232 -0.60 -22.33 3.47
N GLN A 233 -0.20 -21.11 3.09
CA GLN A 233 0.80 -20.91 2.04
C GLN A 233 2.16 -21.47 2.43
N VAL A 234 2.56 -21.30 3.68
CA VAL A 234 3.81 -21.85 4.23
C VAL A 234 3.80 -23.38 4.19
N LEU A 235 2.72 -24.02 4.64
CA LEU A 235 2.60 -25.48 4.65
C LEU A 235 2.62 -26.08 3.24
N LEU A 236 2.01 -25.41 2.28
CA LEU A 236 1.99 -25.83 0.87
C LEU A 236 3.37 -25.83 0.21
N GLN A 237 4.35 -25.12 0.75
CA GLN A 237 5.74 -25.18 0.28
C GLN A 237 6.43 -26.49 0.69
N GLY A 238 5.90 -27.20 1.70
CA GLY A 238 6.48 -28.44 2.22
C GLY A 238 7.73 -28.19 3.08
N ARG A 239 8.37 -29.29 3.48
CA ARG A 239 9.64 -29.28 4.23
C ARG A 239 10.83 -29.42 3.28
N ASP A 240 11.98 -28.98 3.76
CA ASP A 240 13.29 -29.21 3.15
C ASP A 240 14.12 -30.18 4.02
N GLU A 241 15.27 -30.57 3.54
CA GLU A 241 16.26 -31.39 4.27
C GLU A 241 17.08 -30.57 5.28
N PHE A 242 16.92 -29.25 5.29
CA PHE A 242 17.68 -28.32 6.13
C PHE A 242 16.97 -27.98 7.44
N GLY A 243 15.99 -28.80 7.86
CA GLY A 243 15.30 -28.65 9.14
C GLY A 243 14.24 -27.56 9.16
N SER A 244 13.60 -27.25 8.01
CA SER A 244 12.47 -26.32 8.03
C SER A 244 11.38 -26.79 8.99
N ASN A 245 10.79 -25.84 9.72
CA ASN A 245 9.83 -26.13 10.76
C ASN A 245 8.73 -25.07 10.84
N VAL A 246 7.52 -25.51 11.17
CA VAL A 246 6.36 -24.66 11.45
C VAL A 246 5.88 -24.96 12.86
N THR A 247 6.06 -24.04 13.78
CA THR A 247 5.61 -24.17 15.17
C THR A 247 4.40 -23.26 15.39
N ILE A 248 3.30 -23.81 15.89
CA ILE A 248 2.07 -23.09 16.19
C ILE A 248 1.85 -23.09 17.69
N ILE A 249 1.70 -21.91 18.30
CA ILE A 249 1.43 -21.73 19.74
C ILE A 249 0.07 -21.04 19.89
N ASP A 250 -0.87 -21.72 20.57
CA ASP A 250 -2.16 -21.18 20.97
C ASP A 250 -2.34 -21.30 22.49
N PRO A 251 -1.98 -20.26 23.26
CA PRO A 251 -2.02 -20.30 24.73
C PRO A 251 -3.45 -20.31 25.29
N LYS A 252 -4.43 -19.90 24.51
CA LYS A 252 -5.83 -19.81 24.94
C LYS A 252 -6.64 -21.06 24.66
N ARG A 253 -6.06 -22.05 24.00
CA ARG A 253 -6.79 -23.23 23.48
C ARG A 253 -7.99 -22.79 22.64
N ALA A 254 -7.80 -21.79 21.78
CA ALA A 254 -8.81 -21.22 20.92
C ALA A 254 -8.89 -21.96 19.55
N GLU A 255 -9.11 -21.19 18.48
CA GLU A 255 -9.36 -21.77 17.15
C GLU A 255 -8.19 -22.57 16.57
N LEU A 256 -6.94 -22.18 16.83
CA LEU A 256 -5.75 -22.88 16.31
C LEU A 256 -5.44 -24.18 17.07
N SER A 257 -5.92 -24.32 18.30
CA SER A 257 -5.69 -25.52 19.12
C SER A 257 -6.33 -26.81 18.61
N VAL A 258 -7.31 -26.70 17.71
CA VAL A 258 -7.94 -27.87 17.05
C VAL A 258 -7.03 -28.46 15.96
N LEU A 259 -6.00 -27.73 15.55
CA LEU A 259 -5.06 -28.20 14.53
C LEU A 259 -4.04 -29.17 15.15
N PRO A 260 -3.64 -30.23 14.43
CA PRO A 260 -2.60 -31.13 14.90
C PRO A 260 -1.27 -30.38 15.07
N HIS A 261 -0.44 -30.86 16.00
CA HIS A 261 0.88 -30.29 16.33
C HIS A 261 0.86 -28.84 16.87
N THR A 262 -0.32 -28.32 17.25
CA THR A 262 -0.39 -27.02 17.94
C THR A 262 0.01 -27.17 19.40
N VAL A 263 0.94 -26.33 19.84
CA VAL A 263 1.40 -26.26 21.22
C VAL A 263 0.47 -25.38 22.03
N THR A 264 -0.05 -25.91 23.13
CA THR A 264 -0.95 -25.22 24.07
C THR A 264 -0.38 -25.24 25.47
N VAL A 265 -1.07 -24.64 26.43
CA VAL A 265 -0.80 -24.80 27.86
C VAL A 265 -1.00 -26.26 28.28
N ASP A 266 -0.27 -26.70 29.32
CA ASP A 266 -0.43 -28.00 29.92
C ASP A 266 -1.77 -28.12 30.67
N ASN A 267 -2.14 -29.31 31.13
CA ASN A 267 -3.44 -29.56 31.77
C ASN A 267 -3.63 -28.81 33.09
N ASP A 268 -2.57 -28.47 33.78
CA ASP A 268 -2.47 -27.66 35.00
C ASP A 268 -2.39 -26.14 34.67
N GLY A 269 -2.39 -25.77 33.41
CA GLY A 269 -2.37 -24.36 32.95
C GLY A 269 -0.97 -23.77 32.85
N GLU A 270 0.08 -24.56 33.02
CA GLU A 270 1.45 -24.13 32.83
C GLU A 270 1.83 -24.06 31.33
N ALA A 271 2.82 -23.26 31.02
CA ALA A 271 3.31 -23.03 29.65
C ALA A 271 4.67 -23.72 29.40
N THR A 272 4.93 -24.84 30.06
CA THR A 272 6.20 -25.59 29.97
C THR A 272 6.42 -26.10 28.54
N ALA A 273 5.39 -26.68 27.92
CA ALA A 273 5.42 -27.11 26.53
C ALA A 273 5.69 -25.94 25.55
N ILE A 274 5.14 -24.77 25.84
CA ILE A 274 5.38 -23.55 25.03
C ILE A 274 6.85 -23.13 25.14
N LEU A 275 7.42 -23.10 26.36
CA LEU A 275 8.83 -22.75 26.55
C LEU A 275 9.75 -23.71 25.80
N GLN A 276 9.44 -25.03 25.87
CA GLN A 276 10.22 -26.06 25.17
C GLN A 276 10.13 -25.87 23.64
N ALA A 277 8.96 -25.55 23.09
CA ALA A 277 8.78 -25.28 21.68
C ALA A 277 9.60 -24.06 21.21
N LEU A 278 9.64 -23.00 22.03
CA LEU A 278 10.46 -21.81 21.75
C LEU A 278 11.97 -22.14 21.76
N LYS A 279 12.42 -22.94 22.71
CA LYS A 279 13.84 -23.42 22.78
C LYS A 279 14.18 -24.23 21.55
N SER A 280 13.33 -25.20 21.19
CA SER A 280 13.54 -26.04 20.00
C SER A 280 13.58 -25.21 18.72
N PHE A 281 12.68 -24.22 18.56
CA PHE A 281 12.70 -23.33 17.42
C PHE A 281 13.97 -22.47 17.35
N ALA A 282 14.41 -21.92 18.50
CA ALA A 282 15.63 -21.14 18.58
C ALA A 282 16.90 -21.99 18.32
N GLN A 283 16.88 -23.28 18.65
CA GLN A 283 17.93 -24.22 18.31
C GLN A 283 18.00 -24.47 16.81
N ILE A 284 16.90 -24.84 16.17
CA ILE A 284 16.80 -25.02 14.70
C ILE A 284 17.30 -23.77 13.96
N MET A 285 16.88 -22.60 14.40
CA MET A 285 17.36 -21.33 13.85
C MET A 285 18.89 -21.21 13.93
N THR A 286 19.48 -21.54 15.07
CA THR A 286 20.94 -21.46 15.29
C THR A 286 21.67 -22.47 14.40
N GLU A 287 21.20 -23.71 14.32
CA GLU A 287 21.78 -24.75 13.46
C GLU A 287 21.77 -24.34 11.97
N ARG A 288 20.68 -23.74 11.51
CA ARG A 288 20.58 -23.22 10.13
C ARG A 288 21.55 -22.08 9.88
N GLN A 289 21.74 -21.17 10.83
CA GLN A 289 22.72 -20.09 10.74
C GLN A 289 24.15 -20.62 10.68
N GLU A 290 24.47 -21.59 11.52
CA GLU A 290 25.79 -22.25 11.53
C GLU A 290 26.08 -22.93 10.18
N TYR A 291 25.10 -23.64 9.63
CA TYR A 291 25.21 -24.28 8.33
C TYR A 291 25.48 -23.24 7.20
N LEU A 292 24.71 -22.14 7.15
CA LEU A 292 24.92 -21.07 6.18
C LEU A 292 26.27 -20.36 6.33
N ASN A 293 26.76 -20.21 7.57
CA ASN A 293 28.11 -19.69 7.84
C ASN A 293 29.20 -20.62 7.29
N GLN A 294 29.04 -21.93 7.43
CA GLN A 294 29.97 -22.92 6.86
C GLN A 294 29.98 -22.83 5.32
N LEU A 295 28.80 -22.73 4.69
CA LEU A 295 28.68 -22.53 3.26
C LEU A 295 29.35 -21.22 2.82
N SER A 296 29.13 -20.14 3.55
CA SER A 296 29.74 -18.84 3.26
C SER A 296 31.27 -18.89 3.29
N ILE A 297 31.84 -19.60 4.24
CA ILE A 297 33.29 -19.87 4.29
C ILE A 297 33.75 -20.70 3.09
N GLN A 298 33.00 -21.76 2.76
CA GLN A 298 33.34 -22.65 1.64
C GLN A 298 33.31 -21.94 0.27
N TYR A 299 32.31 -21.09 0.04
CA TYR A 299 32.13 -20.36 -1.22
C TYR A 299 32.91 -19.04 -1.28
N GLY A 300 33.39 -18.54 -0.13
CA GLY A 300 34.12 -17.28 -0.04
C GLY A 300 33.25 -16.03 -0.25
N ASP A 301 31.92 -16.16 -0.07
CA ASP A 301 30.95 -15.07 -0.19
C ASP A 301 29.81 -15.28 0.83
N ALA A 302 29.01 -14.24 1.08
CA ALA A 302 27.85 -14.31 1.96
C ALA A 302 26.74 -15.15 1.30
N MET A 303 26.44 -16.32 1.88
CA MET A 303 25.39 -17.20 1.40
C MET A 303 24.11 -16.99 2.20
N HIS A 304 22.99 -17.00 1.48
CA HIS A 304 21.67 -16.82 2.08
C HIS A 304 20.84 -18.09 1.95
N TRP A 305 19.87 -18.26 2.85
CA TRP A 305 19.01 -19.44 2.88
C TRP A 305 18.23 -19.65 1.57
N TRP A 306 17.87 -18.59 0.86
CA TRP A 306 17.17 -18.68 -0.43
C TRP A 306 18.07 -19.03 -1.62
N ASP A 307 19.39 -18.96 -1.47
CA ASP A 307 20.33 -19.37 -2.52
C ASP A 307 20.42 -20.91 -2.65
N PHE A 308 20.02 -21.65 -1.61
CA PHE A 308 20.05 -23.10 -1.53
C PHE A 308 18.67 -23.76 -1.55
N ASP A 309 17.63 -23.06 -1.98
CA ASP A 309 16.25 -23.55 -1.96
C ASP A 309 15.75 -24.02 -0.59
N MET A 310 16.35 -23.51 0.49
CA MET A 310 15.89 -23.78 1.84
C MET A 310 14.48 -23.19 2.05
N ARG A 311 13.63 -23.95 2.75
CA ARG A 311 12.28 -23.46 3.09
C ARG A 311 12.35 -22.62 4.36
N PRO A 312 11.55 -21.56 4.47
CA PRO A 312 11.51 -20.76 5.68
C PRO A 312 10.91 -21.52 6.86
N CYS A 313 11.42 -21.27 8.06
CA CYS A 313 10.83 -21.70 9.32
C CYS A 313 9.89 -20.63 9.85
N PHE A 314 8.76 -21.04 10.40
CA PHE A 314 7.80 -20.12 11.00
C PHE A 314 7.36 -20.51 12.39
N LEU A 315 7.40 -19.52 13.29
CA LEU A 315 6.82 -19.59 14.62
C LEU A 315 5.57 -18.70 14.68
N PHE A 316 4.41 -19.32 14.79
CA PHE A 316 3.13 -18.63 14.94
C PHE A 316 2.77 -18.56 16.43
N ILE A 317 2.61 -17.36 16.97
CA ILE A 317 2.15 -17.14 18.34
C ILE A 317 0.83 -16.40 18.29
N ASP A 318 -0.26 -17.11 18.59
CA ASP A 318 -1.56 -16.46 18.73
C ASP A 318 -1.70 -15.84 20.13
N GLU A 319 -2.20 -14.62 20.17
CA GLU A 319 -2.40 -13.83 21.40
C GLU A 319 -1.14 -13.76 22.29
N TYR A 320 -0.09 -13.14 21.78
CA TYR A 320 1.21 -12.97 22.43
C TYR A 320 1.11 -12.47 23.87
N VAL A 321 0.22 -11.49 24.13
CA VAL A 321 0.06 -10.92 25.48
C VAL A 321 -0.44 -11.99 26.46
N ALA A 322 -1.40 -12.80 26.05
CA ALA A 322 -1.88 -13.91 26.86
C ALA A 322 -0.78 -14.96 27.09
N CYS A 323 -0.04 -15.30 26.03
CA CYS A 323 1.10 -16.23 26.11
C CYS A 323 2.15 -15.72 27.12
N ARG A 324 2.53 -14.45 27.01
CA ARG A 324 3.52 -13.82 27.89
C ARG A 324 3.09 -13.80 29.35
N SER A 325 1.80 -13.62 29.63
CA SER A 325 1.25 -13.56 30.99
C SER A 325 1.27 -14.89 31.74
N LEU A 326 1.46 -16.01 31.04
CA LEU A 326 1.56 -17.36 31.68
C LEU A 326 2.88 -17.58 32.40
N PHE A 327 3.91 -16.78 32.10
CA PHE A 327 5.22 -16.95 32.67
C PHE A 327 5.40 -16.15 33.97
N PRO A 328 5.88 -16.81 35.08
CA PRO A 328 6.12 -16.10 36.33
C PRO A 328 7.25 -15.08 36.18
N LYS A 329 7.16 -13.98 36.91
CA LYS A 329 8.19 -12.91 36.88
C LYS A 329 9.57 -13.40 37.34
N LYS A 330 9.60 -14.38 38.25
CA LYS A 330 10.83 -14.99 38.78
C LYS A 330 10.77 -16.48 38.58
N ALA A 331 11.89 -17.04 38.16
CA ALA A 331 12.07 -18.50 38.09
C ALA A 331 12.14 -19.12 39.48
N GLU A 332 11.65 -20.33 39.59
CA GLU A 332 11.93 -21.18 40.76
C GLU A 332 13.40 -21.62 40.77
N LYS A 333 13.86 -22.09 41.94
CA LYS A 333 15.24 -22.55 42.10
C LYS A 333 15.55 -23.69 41.12
N ASN A 334 16.59 -23.52 40.31
CA ASN A 334 17.02 -24.45 39.26
C ASN A 334 16.05 -24.62 38.09
N SER A 335 15.12 -23.69 37.89
CA SER A 335 14.24 -23.65 36.73
C SER A 335 14.55 -22.42 35.89
N ASP A 336 14.40 -22.53 34.58
CA ASP A 336 14.44 -21.40 33.65
C ASP A 336 13.02 -21.00 33.15
N TYR A 337 11.97 -21.58 33.76
CA TYR A 337 10.59 -21.26 33.49
C TYR A 337 10.23 -19.89 34.09
N CYS A 338 10.46 -18.85 33.34
CA CYS A 338 10.14 -17.48 33.76
C CYS A 338 9.98 -16.52 32.55
N LEU A 339 9.41 -15.38 32.83
CA LEU A 339 9.17 -14.31 31.87
C LEU A 339 10.46 -13.81 31.19
N ALA A 340 11.55 -13.72 31.94
CA ALA A 340 12.83 -13.26 31.40
C ALA A 340 13.36 -14.21 30.31
N THR A 341 13.23 -15.51 30.50
CA THR A 341 13.65 -16.55 29.53
C THR A 341 12.76 -16.51 28.30
N PHE A 342 11.44 -16.39 28.48
CA PHE A 342 10.49 -16.21 27.38
C PHE A 342 10.84 -14.98 26.52
N ASP A 343 10.96 -13.81 27.16
CA ASP A 343 11.28 -12.54 26.46
C ASP A 343 12.65 -12.62 25.74
N ALA A 344 13.65 -13.26 26.35
CA ALA A 344 14.97 -13.43 25.74
C ALA A 344 14.92 -14.33 24.49
N LEU A 345 14.16 -15.43 24.51
CA LEU A 345 13.99 -16.33 23.37
C LEU A 345 13.28 -15.62 22.22
N ILE A 346 12.14 -14.96 22.50
CA ILE A 346 11.40 -14.20 21.47
C ILE A 346 12.29 -13.12 20.87
N LYS A 347 13.01 -12.36 21.71
CA LYS A 347 13.94 -11.33 21.24
C LYS A 347 15.01 -11.94 20.33
N LYS A 348 15.65 -13.05 20.74
CA LYS A 348 16.66 -13.74 19.95
C LYS A 348 16.12 -14.14 18.58
N ILE A 349 14.96 -14.80 18.54
CA ILE A 349 14.35 -15.28 17.29
C ILE A 349 14.01 -14.11 16.37
N VAL A 350 13.37 -13.05 16.89
CA VAL A 350 12.97 -11.88 16.09
C VAL A 350 14.17 -11.13 15.52
N THR A 351 15.25 -10.96 16.31
CA THR A 351 16.41 -10.15 15.90
C THR A 351 17.42 -10.89 15.05
N MET A 352 17.50 -12.21 15.19
CA MET A 352 18.52 -13.03 14.52
C MET A 352 17.96 -13.99 13.47
N GLY A 353 16.65 -14.27 13.50
CA GLY A 353 16.04 -15.35 12.71
C GLY A 353 16.13 -15.16 11.20
N ALA A 354 16.05 -13.92 10.72
CA ALA A 354 15.97 -13.62 9.28
C ALA A 354 17.16 -14.18 8.49
N SER A 355 18.38 -14.15 9.05
CA SER A 355 19.59 -14.66 8.40
C SER A 355 19.54 -16.18 8.17
N GLY A 356 18.85 -16.94 9.04
CA GLY A 356 18.64 -18.39 8.89
C GLY A 356 17.29 -18.76 8.24
N GLY A 357 16.54 -17.78 7.72
CA GLY A 357 15.20 -18.01 7.17
C GLY A 357 14.18 -18.43 8.23
N SER A 358 14.31 -17.91 9.46
CA SER A 358 13.44 -18.24 10.61
C SER A 358 12.67 -16.99 11.05
N PHE A 359 11.34 -17.04 10.97
CA PHE A 359 10.46 -15.89 11.15
C PHE A 359 9.43 -16.15 12.25
N VAL A 360 9.03 -15.06 12.93
CA VAL A 360 7.96 -15.10 13.94
C VAL A 360 6.75 -14.31 13.43
N ILE A 361 5.57 -14.87 13.59
CA ILE A 361 4.31 -14.17 13.42
C ILE A 361 3.67 -14.03 14.79
N ILE A 362 3.61 -12.81 15.28
CA ILE A 362 3.00 -12.46 16.56
C ILE A 362 1.63 -11.88 16.33
N SER A 363 0.62 -12.47 16.94
CA SER A 363 -0.76 -11.99 16.97
C SER A 363 -1.04 -11.25 18.27
N ILE A 364 -1.69 -10.08 18.20
CA ILE A 364 -2.15 -9.29 19.34
C ILE A 364 -3.57 -8.75 19.10
N ALA A 365 -4.35 -8.59 20.15
CA ALA A 365 -5.70 -8.02 20.04
C ALA A 365 -5.66 -6.50 19.84
N GLU A 366 -4.76 -5.81 20.53
CA GLU A 366 -4.57 -4.36 20.44
C GLU A 366 -3.08 -4.03 20.32
N ALA A 367 -2.77 -3.01 19.53
CA ALA A 367 -1.38 -2.56 19.32
C ALA A 367 -0.80 -1.73 20.49
N SER A 368 -1.46 -1.75 21.68
CA SER A 368 -1.02 -1.01 22.85
C SER A 368 0.30 -1.57 23.42
N VAL A 369 1.07 -0.68 24.03
CA VAL A 369 2.39 -0.96 24.63
C VAL A 369 2.31 -0.91 26.17
N ASP A 370 1.10 -0.82 26.74
CA ASP A 370 0.86 -0.71 28.17
C ASP A 370 1.38 -1.92 28.96
N GLU A 371 1.43 -1.83 30.29
CA GLU A 371 1.98 -2.83 31.18
C GLU A 371 1.49 -4.24 30.85
N GLY A 372 2.41 -5.09 30.36
CA GLY A 372 2.13 -6.44 29.88
C GLY A 372 1.95 -6.61 28.38
N GLY A 373 1.85 -5.52 27.61
CA GLY A 373 1.72 -5.53 26.15
C GLY A 373 3.01 -5.94 25.40
N LEU A 374 3.02 -5.72 24.09
CA LEU A 374 4.18 -6.00 23.24
C LEU A 374 5.29 -4.96 23.51
N PRO A 375 6.51 -5.40 23.92
CA PRO A 375 7.63 -4.47 24.11
C PRO A 375 7.92 -3.64 22.86
N THR A 376 8.17 -2.34 23.05
CA THR A 376 8.44 -1.40 21.94
C THR A 376 9.57 -1.88 21.02
N MET A 377 10.60 -2.49 21.60
CA MET A 377 11.73 -3.05 20.84
C MET A 377 11.27 -4.15 19.88
N LEU A 378 10.43 -5.08 20.33
CA LEU A 378 9.89 -6.14 19.48
C LEU A 378 8.99 -5.56 18.40
N LYS A 379 8.10 -4.61 18.75
CA LYS A 379 7.24 -3.93 17.79
C LYS A 379 8.05 -3.25 16.66
N ASN A 380 9.18 -2.65 17.00
CA ASN A 380 10.04 -1.97 16.04
C ASN A 380 10.91 -2.95 15.22
N ALA A 381 11.23 -4.10 15.77
CA ALA A 381 12.01 -5.15 15.09
C ALA A 381 11.16 -5.99 14.10
N MET A 382 9.82 -5.91 14.19
CA MET A 382 8.94 -6.56 13.22
C MET A 382 8.96 -5.80 11.90
N SER A 383 9.48 -6.43 10.86
CA SER A 383 9.61 -5.84 9.52
C SER A 383 8.27 -5.73 8.80
N THR A 384 7.35 -6.64 9.04
CA THR A 384 6.00 -6.59 8.48
C THR A 384 4.97 -6.30 9.56
N LYS A 385 4.07 -5.36 9.29
CA LYS A 385 2.99 -4.96 10.21
C LYS A 385 1.65 -5.01 9.51
N ILE A 386 0.69 -5.67 10.14
CA ILE A 386 -0.66 -5.89 9.60
C ILE A 386 -1.68 -5.54 10.68
N LEU A 387 -2.59 -4.61 10.39
CA LEU A 387 -3.66 -4.20 11.30
C LEU A 387 -5.01 -4.44 10.65
N PHE A 388 -5.72 -5.46 11.11
CA PHE A 388 -7.05 -5.83 10.61
C PHE A 388 -8.15 -4.92 11.14
N ARG A 389 -9.08 -4.50 10.26
CA ARG A 389 -10.16 -3.53 10.53
C ARG A 389 -9.64 -2.32 11.30
N PRO A 390 -8.67 -1.61 10.73
CA PRO A 390 -7.90 -0.59 11.42
C PRO A 390 -8.77 0.60 11.85
N THR A 391 -8.35 1.22 12.94
CA THR A 391 -8.77 2.57 13.36
C THR A 391 -7.55 3.48 13.40
N LEU A 392 -7.74 4.80 13.29
CA LEU A 392 -6.62 5.75 13.38
C LEU A 392 -5.88 5.64 14.72
N THR A 393 -6.60 5.38 15.80
CA THR A 393 -6.00 5.22 17.14
C THR A 393 -5.07 4.01 17.19
N GLU A 394 -5.54 2.84 16.74
CA GLU A 394 -4.72 1.62 16.71
C GLU A 394 -3.57 1.74 15.71
N GLY A 395 -3.81 2.38 14.58
CA GLY A 395 -2.76 2.66 13.61
C GLY A 395 -1.64 3.52 14.20
N ARG A 396 -1.95 4.56 14.99
CA ARG A 396 -0.94 5.38 15.67
C ARG A 396 -0.14 4.62 16.71
N LEU A 397 -0.71 3.60 17.33
CA LEU A 397 0.01 2.72 18.26
C LEU A 397 0.96 1.78 17.53
N MET A 398 0.61 1.37 16.31
CA MET A 398 1.39 0.43 15.51
C MET A 398 2.48 1.11 14.67
N TRP A 399 2.16 2.27 14.09
CA TRP A 399 3.06 3.10 13.29
C TRP A 399 3.20 4.50 13.89
N ASN A 400 4.21 5.24 13.48
CA ASN A 400 4.31 6.65 13.87
C ASN A 400 3.17 7.45 13.25
N SER A 401 2.68 8.46 13.99
CA SER A 401 1.57 9.32 13.56
C SER A 401 1.82 9.98 12.20
N GLU A 402 3.07 10.19 11.82
CA GLU A 402 3.47 10.78 10.54
C GLU A 402 3.15 9.90 9.34
N LYS A 403 3.35 8.58 9.44
CA LYS A 403 3.02 7.61 8.37
C LYS A 403 1.51 7.47 8.13
N LEU A 404 0.68 7.92 9.06
CA LEU A 404 -0.78 7.78 9.00
C LEU A 404 -1.53 9.08 8.67
N LYS A 405 -0.83 10.21 8.57
CA LYS A 405 -1.45 11.52 8.32
C LYS A 405 -2.33 11.57 7.06
N THR A 406 -2.06 10.71 6.11
CA THR A 406 -2.72 10.69 4.80
C THR A 406 -3.78 9.61 4.64
N PHE A 407 -3.99 8.76 5.65
CA PHE A 407 -4.95 7.65 5.59
C PHE A 407 -6.35 8.13 6.03
N PRO A 408 -7.34 8.18 5.12
CA PRO A 408 -8.70 8.54 5.51
C PRO A 408 -9.35 7.39 6.30
N GLU A 409 -10.13 7.74 7.32
CA GLU A 409 -11.02 6.77 7.95
C GLU A 409 -12.08 6.29 6.96
N ARG A 410 -12.30 5.00 6.95
CA ARG A 410 -13.36 4.34 6.15
C ARG A 410 -13.96 3.17 6.92
N VAL A 411 -15.08 2.66 6.44
CA VAL A 411 -15.65 1.42 6.96
C VAL A 411 -14.87 0.25 6.36
N TYR A 412 -14.29 -0.58 7.22
CA TYR A 412 -13.52 -1.76 6.85
C TYR A 412 -14.35 -3.04 6.99
N LYS A 413 -14.25 -3.91 6.00
CA LYS A 413 -14.86 -5.25 6.02
C LYS A 413 -13.93 -6.24 6.75
N GLN A 414 -14.43 -7.42 7.03
CA GLN A 414 -13.61 -8.53 7.51
C GLN A 414 -12.59 -8.91 6.43
N GLY A 415 -11.32 -9.03 6.82
CA GLY A 415 -10.22 -9.28 5.87
C GLY A 415 -9.53 -8.02 5.37
N ASP A 416 -10.14 -6.84 5.53
CA ASP A 416 -9.49 -5.57 5.24
C ASP A 416 -8.45 -5.24 6.30
N ALA A 417 -7.28 -4.79 5.85
CA ALA A 417 -6.18 -4.45 6.75
C ALA A 417 -5.34 -3.27 6.24
N TRP A 418 -4.65 -2.62 7.17
CA TRP A 418 -3.50 -1.78 6.86
C TRP A 418 -2.25 -2.65 6.93
N PHE A 419 -1.36 -2.43 5.98
CA PHE A 419 -0.16 -3.23 5.77
C PHE A 419 1.04 -2.34 5.52
N SER A 420 2.19 -2.68 6.09
CA SER A 420 3.49 -2.18 5.69
C SER A 420 4.54 -3.26 5.84
N SER A 421 5.61 -3.18 5.04
CA SER A 421 6.76 -4.07 5.09
C SER A 421 8.04 -3.29 4.80
N THR A 422 9.15 -3.65 5.39
CA THR A 422 10.46 -3.01 5.17
C THR A 422 11.16 -3.55 3.90
N ASP A 423 10.40 -3.81 2.87
CA ASP A 423 10.87 -4.38 1.59
C ASP A 423 11.29 -3.32 0.56
N GLY A 424 11.27 -2.03 0.94
CA GLY A 424 11.56 -0.91 0.06
C GLY A 424 10.43 -0.55 -0.93
N ILE A 425 9.39 -1.38 -1.01
CA ILE A 425 8.20 -1.13 -1.86
C ILE A 425 6.99 -0.75 -1.01
N HIS A 426 6.83 -1.42 0.16
CA HIS A 426 5.68 -1.27 1.05
C HIS A 426 6.06 -0.61 2.39
N ASP A 427 7.09 0.24 2.40
CA ASP A 427 7.53 0.97 3.61
C ASP A 427 6.45 1.88 4.16
N ASP A 428 5.61 2.42 3.29
CA ASP A 428 4.45 3.20 3.68
C ASP A 428 3.23 2.30 3.92
N VAL A 429 2.37 2.76 4.84
CA VAL A 429 1.14 2.05 5.13
C VAL A 429 0.21 2.04 3.93
N SER A 430 -0.19 0.87 3.49
CA SER A 430 -1.11 0.65 2.38
C SER A 430 -2.35 -0.11 2.83
N PHE A 431 -3.45 0.03 2.07
CA PHE A 431 -4.65 -0.77 2.27
C PHE A 431 -4.52 -2.07 1.51
N VAL A 432 -4.82 -3.18 2.17
CA VAL A 432 -4.85 -4.52 1.57
C VAL A 432 -6.10 -5.28 1.99
N HIS A 433 -6.47 -6.26 1.19
CA HIS A 433 -7.51 -7.23 1.52
C HIS A 433 -6.93 -8.64 1.48
N PHE A 434 -7.00 -9.35 2.61
CA PHE A 434 -6.47 -10.71 2.72
C PHE A 434 -7.30 -11.72 1.93
N PRO A 435 -6.71 -12.87 1.53
CA PRO A 435 -7.39 -13.88 0.74
C PRO A 435 -8.68 -14.38 1.39
N TYR A 436 -9.71 -14.51 0.58
CA TYR A 436 -10.95 -15.20 0.95
C TYR A 436 -10.80 -16.69 0.61
N MET A 437 -11.00 -17.55 1.62
CA MET A 437 -10.88 -19.00 1.53
C MET A 437 -12.27 -19.64 1.58
N ASP A 438 -12.76 -20.10 0.43
CA ASP A 438 -14.07 -20.74 0.26
C ASP A 438 -13.91 -22.27 0.15
N PHE A 439 -13.34 -22.86 1.21
CA PHE A 439 -13.17 -24.29 1.38
C PHE A 439 -13.14 -24.64 2.88
N PRO A 440 -13.24 -25.92 3.28
CA PRO A 440 -13.20 -26.34 4.69
C PRO A 440 -11.79 -26.15 5.30
N VAL A 441 -11.48 -24.90 5.71
CA VAL A 441 -10.13 -24.43 6.04
C VAL A 441 -9.43 -25.29 7.08
N TYR A 442 -10.07 -25.57 8.23
CA TYR A 442 -9.46 -26.36 9.31
C TYR A 442 -9.23 -27.83 8.93
N LYS A 443 -10.10 -28.41 8.08
CA LYS A 443 -9.91 -29.75 7.55
C LYS A 443 -8.68 -29.82 6.65
N GLU A 444 -8.54 -28.87 5.73
CA GLU A 444 -7.41 -28.80 4.82
C GLU A 444 -6.10 -28.51 5.56
N LEU A 445 -6.10 -27.56 6.53
CA LEU A 445 -4.94 -27.33 7.38
C LEU A 445 -4.52 -28.55 8.18
N GLY A 446 -5.48 -29.26 8.76
CA GLY A 446 -5.19 -30.51 9.49
C GLY A 446 -4.55 -31.57 8.61
N ARG A 447 -4.98 -31.68 7.34
CA ARG A 447 -4.35 -32.54 6.33
C ARG A 447 -2.93 -32.08 6.02
N LEU A 448 -2.73 -30.79 5.68
CA LEU A 448 -1.44 -30.22 5.34
C LEU A 448 -0.43 -30.34 6.50
N LEU A 449 -0.85 -30.11 7.73
CA LEU A 449 0.04 -30.27 8.90
C LEU A 449 0.48 -31.72 9.09
N LYS A 450 -0.41 -32.69 8.90
CA LYS A 450 -0.04 -34.13 8.94
C LYS A 450 0.95 -34.45 7.83
N GLU A 451 0.72 -34.00 6.62
CA GLU A 451 1.64 -34.19 5.48
C GLU A 451 2.98 -33.49 5.70
N TYR A 452 2.97 -32.32 6.33
CA TYR A 452 4.18 -31.54 6.61
C TYR A 452 5.10 -32.23 7.63
N TYR A 453 4.55 -33.01 8.61
CA TYR A 453 5.31 -33.68 9.66
C TYR A 453 5.51 -35.18 9.43
N LEU A 454 5.03 -35.72 8.30
CA LEU A 454 5.38 -37.10 7.85
C LEU A 454 6.74 -37.11 7.16
#